data_6613d1e02751637f13ac6718ca153e0c
#
_entry.id   6613d1e02751637f13ac6718ca153e0c
#
_cell.length_a   1.000
_cell.length_b   1.000
_cell.length_c   1.000
_cell.angle_alpha   90.00
_cell.angle_beta   90.00
_cell.angle_gamma   90.00
#
_symmetry.space_group_name_H-M   'P 1'
#
loop_
_entity.id
_entity.type
_entity.pdbx_description
1 polymer ?
#
loop_
_entity_poly.entity_id
_entity_poly.type
_entity_poly.pdbx_seq_one_letter_code
_entity_poly.pdbx_strand_id
1 'polypeptide(L)'
;MSTPVASYRVPSRNFNLVISKGSVVDWSHNTQSSAIVNAANEGCLGGGGVDGAISDAGGPALLEDRMNLPQLRPGLRCHTGSAVMTGPNSYGSLNVPYVIHAVGPNYMLYDTEEEMVQGDKLLSSAYSTSLECGKSQNIEAIAFALLSAGIFRGKRSVDEVLQIAIDAICKFDGYPALQEVHLCAFNQLEANTLIRVATGLGLSEDRAWYLKRLLS
;
A
#
# COMPACT_ATOMS: atom_id res chain seq x y z
N MET A 1 -3.51 17.10 0.43
CA MET A 1 -4.36 16.03 -0.16
C MET A 1 -3.56 15.22 -1.14
N SER A 2 -3.72 13.90 -1.13
CA SER A 2 -3.21 13.02 -2.16
C SER A 2 -4.13 13.10 -3.38
N THR A 3 -3.55 13.33 -4.58
CA THR A 3 -4.32 13.59 -5.81
C THR A 3 -4.02 12.52 -6.85
N PRO A 4 -5.01 11.84 -7.42
CA PRO A 4 -4.81 10.92 -8.53
C PRO A 4 -4.23 11.61 -9.76
N VAL A 5 -3.20 10.99 -10.35
CA VAL A 5 -2.48 11.51 -11.53
C VAL A 5 -2.50 10.55 -12.71
N ALA A 6 -2.77 9.26 -12.48
CA ALA A 6 -2.99 8.27 -13.54
C ALA A 6 -3.91 7.15 -13.04
N SER A 7 -4.71 6.56 -13.92
CA SER A 7 -5.55 5.41 -13.64
C SER A 7 -5.43 4.38 -14.76
N TYR A 8 -5.28 3.13 -14.38
CA TYR A 8 -5.11 2.02 -15.30
C TYR A 8 -6.16 0.96 -15.04
N ARG A 9 -6.74 0.44 -16.11
CA ARG A 9 -7.61 -0.72 -16.04
C ARG A 9 -6.77 -1.97 -15.82
N VAL A 10 -7.01 -2.70 -14.72
CA VAL A 10 -6.30 -3.97 -14.48
C VAL A 10 -6.94 -5.04 -15.35
N PRO A 11 -6.18 -5.71 -16.26
CA PRO A 11 -6.73 -6.68 -17.19
C PRO A 11 -7.46 -7.83 -16.46
N SER A 12 -8.67 -8.14 -16.93
CA SER A 12 -9.51 -9.22 -16.38
C SER A 12 -9.90 -9.03 -14.90
N ARG A 13 -9.82 -7.82 -14.36
CA ARG A 13 -10.22 -7.48 -12.99
C ARG A 13 -11.33 -6.42 -13.00
N ASN A 14 -12.03 -6.32 -11.86
CA ASN A 14 -13.13 -5.38 -11.67
C ASN A 14 -12.70 -4.07 -10.97
N PHE A 15 -11.41 -3.85 -10.78
CA PHE A 15 -10.88 -2.66 -10.13
C PHE A 15 -9.81 -1.96 -10.97
N ASN A 16 -9.56 -0.71 -10.67
CA ASN A 16 -8.51 0.10 -11.29
C ASN A 16 -7.28 0.20 -10.39
N LEU A 17 -6.10 0.20 -10.99
CA LEU A 17 -4.86 0.67 -10.38
C LEU A 17 -4.75 2.18 -10.60
N VAL A 18 -4.67 2.93 -9.52
CA VAL A 18 -4.58 4.40 -9.56
C VAL A 18 -3.22 4.84 -8.99
N ILE A 19 -2.54 5.72 -9.69
CA ILE A 19 -1.36 6.39 -9.18
C ILE A 19 -1.80 7.73 -8.61
N SER A 20 -1.56 7.93 -7.31
CA SER A 20 -1.87 9.17 -6.60
C SER A 20 -0.58 9.86 -6.17
N LYS A 21 -0.51 11.19 -6.35
CA LYS A 21 0.61 11.99 -5.87
C LYS A 21 0.25 12.68 -4.56
N GLY A 22 1.11 12.51 -3.56
CA GLY A 22 0.95 13.06 -2.21
C GLY A 22 1.16 12.01 -1.13
N SER A 23 1.06 12.43 0.12
CA SER A 23 1.17 11.53 1.26
C SER A 23 -0.03 10.59 1.34
N VAL A 24 0.21 9.32 1.64
CA VAL A 24 -0.86 8.36 1.96
C VAL A 24 -1.64 8.78 3.21
N VAL A 25 -1.02 9.53 4.12
CA VAL A 25 -1.69 10.10 5.32
C VAL A 25 -2.82 11.05 4.94
N ASP A 26 -2.65 11.82 3.86
CA ASP A 26 -3.64 12.77 3.35
C ASP A 26 -4.63 12.16 2.37
N TRP A 27 -4.51 10.86 2.11
CA TRP A 27 -5.39 10.19 1.16
C TRP A 27 -6.79 10.02 1.75
N SER A 28 -7.79 10.22 0.92
CA SER A 28 -9.20 10.03 1.25
C SER A 28 -9.97 9.48 0.06
N HIS A 29 -11.04 8.78 0.34
CA HIS A 29 -11.99 8.31 -0.65
C HIS A 29 -13.42 8.64 -0.20
N ASN A 30 -14.34 8.71 -1.16
CA ASN A 30 -15.75 9.06 -0.89
C ASN A 30 -16.57 7.91 -0.28
N THR A 31 -15.97 6.75 -0.07
CA THR A 31 -16.61 5.60 0.60
C THR A 31 -16.17 5.49 2.06
N GLN A 32 -17.06 5.00 2.91
CA GLN A 32 -16.75 4.63 4.29
C GLN A 32 -15.95 3.32 4.38
N SER A 33 -15.92 2.54 3.30
CA SER A 33 -15.19 1.27 3.22
C SER A 33 -13.84 1.48 2.54
N SER A 34 -12.93 2.18 3.21
CA SER A 34 -11.61 2.51 2.69
C SER A 34 -10.49 2.25 3.69
N ALA A 35 -9.29 1.95 3.17
CA ALA A 35 -8.11 1.71 3.98
C ALA A 35 -6.86 2.36 3.39
N ILE A 36 -5.93 2.73 4.26
CA ILE A 36 -4.54 2.98 3.86
C ILE A 36 -3.66 1.81 4.26
N VAL A 37 -2.61 1.56 3.48
CA VAL A 37 -1.59 0.57 3.79
C VAL A 37 -0.32 1.28 4.24
N ASN A 38 0.07 0.98 5.46
CA ASN A 38 1.26 1.47 6.12
C ASN A 38 2.45 0.56 5.82
N ALA A 39 3.60 1.12 5.46
CA ALA A 39 4.86 0.39 5.39
C ALA A 39 5.43 0.22 6.81
N ALA A 40 4.95 -0.80 7.51
CA ALA A 40 5.27 -1.09 8.90
C ALA A 40 6.55 -1.92 9.05
N ASN A 41 7.03 -2.02 10.28
CA ASN A 41 7.97 -3.04 10.72
C ASN A 41 7.23 -4.21 11.41
N GLU A 42 7.93 -5.29 11.71
CA GLU A 42 7.35 -6.50 12.27
C GLU A 42 6.69 -6.31 13.65
N GLY A 43 7.07 -5.26 14.39
CA GLY A 43 6.45 -4.90 15.66
C GLY A 43 5.08 -4.24 15.52
N CYS A 44 4.80 -3.59 14.40
CA CYS A 44 3.58 -2.84 14.09
C CYS A 44 3.22 -1.73 15.08
N LEU A 45 4.14 -1.24 15.90
CA LEU A 45 3.88 -0.22 16.93
C LEU A 45 4.33 1.20 16.54
N GLY A 46 4.77 1.39 15.32
CA GLY A 46 5.31 2.63 14.81
C GLY A 46 6.78 2.50 14.42
N GLY A 47 7.29 3.51 13.76
CA GLY A 47 8.66 3.56 13.26
C GLY A 47 8.98 4.93 12.68
N GLY A 48 9.95 4.98 11.77
CA GLY A 48 10.31 6.20 11.04
C GLY A 48 9.58 6.31 9.69
N GLY A 49 9.83 7.42 9.00
CA GLY A 49 9.28 7.65 7.67
C GLY A 49 7.76 7.68 7.63
N VAL A 50 7.16 6.98 6.69
CA VAL A 50 5.69 6.94 6.53
C VAL A 50 4.98 6.29 7.71
N ASP A 51 5.58 5.28 8.37
CA ASP A 51 5.00 4.66 9.58
C ASP A 51 4.92 5.66 10.74
N GLY A 52 5.96 6.51 10.91
CA GLY A 52 5.92 7.61 11.88
C GLY A 52 4.82 8.61 11.56
N ALA A 53 4.72 9.06 10.30
CA ALA A 53 3.69 10.01 9.88
C ALA A 53 2.27 9.46 10.06
N ILE A 54 2.04 8.17 9.78
CA ILE A 54 0.75 7.51 10.03
C ILE A 54 0.48 7.38 11.53
N SER A 55 1.51 7.10 12.35
CA SER A 55 1.38 7.05 13.81
C SER A 55 0.97 8.41 14.39
N ASP A 56 1.64 9.47 13.96
CA ASP A 56 1.35 10.84 14.42
C ASP A 56 -0.08 11.26 14.02
N ALA A 57 -0.48 10.99 12.78
CA ALA A 57 -1.82 11.32 12.28
C ALA A 57 -2.92 10.48 12.93
N GLY A 58 -2.66 9.19 13.16
CA GLY A 58 -3.61 8.25 13.75
C GLY A 58 -3.79 8.41 15.26
N GLY A 59 -2.78 8.95 15.92
CA GLY A 59 -2.81 9.28 17.33
C GLY A 59 -3.01 8.11 18.29
N PRO A 60 -3.49 8.38 19.52
CA PRO A 60 -3.63 7.36 20.57
C PRO A 60 -4.52 6.18 20.19
N ALA A 61 -5.62 6.42 19.47
CA ALA A 61 -6.55 5.36 19.07
C ALA A 61 -5.90 4.34 18.15
N LEU A 62 -5.08 4.79 17.19
CA LEU A 62 -4.33 3.89 16.31
C LEU A 62 -3.28 3.10 17.10
N LEU A 63 -2.57 3.75 18.03
CA LEU A 63 -1.58 3.08 18.87
C LEU A 63 -2.24 1.99 19.74
N GLU A 64 -3.40 2.28 20.35
CA GLU A 64 -4.14 1.30 21.15
C GLU A 64 -4.54 0.09 20.32
N ASP A 65 -5.10 0.28 19.14
CA ASP A 65 -5.50 -0.83 18.25
C ASP A 65 -4.27 -1.64 17.78
N ARG A 66 -3.13 -0.99 17.52
CA ARG A 66 -1.87 -1.67 17.19
C ARG A 66 -1.35 -2.50 18.39
N MET A 67 -1.46 -2.00 19.62
CA MET A 67 -1.06 -2.73 20.82
C MET A 67 -1.92 -3.97 21.03
N ASN A 68 -3.20 -3.93 20.65
CA ASN A 68 -4.15 -5.03 20.74
C ASN A 68 -4.00 -6.08 19.61
N LEU A 69 -3.18 -5.82 18.58
CA LEU A 69 -2.87 -6.83 17.58
C LEU A 69 -2.24 -8.06 18.22
N PRO A 70 -2.67 -9.28 17.84
CA PRO A 70 -2.08 -10.52 18.37
C PRO A 70 -0.57 -10.56 18.19
N GLN A 71 0.16 -10.92 19.23
CA GLN A 71 1.59 -11.16 19.14
C GLN A 71 1.84 -12.61 18.71
N LEU A 72 2.57 -12.81 17.63
CA LEU A 72 3.03 -14.11 17.16
C LEU A 72 4.15 -14.64 18.07
N ARG A 73 4.96 -13.74 18.62
CA ARG A 73 5.95 -13.89 19.69
C ARG A 73 6.24 -12.53 20.31
N PRO A 74 6.91 -12.44 21.46
CA PRO A 74 7.20 -11.15 22.09
C PRO A 74 7.83 -10.15 21.13
N GLY A 75 7.16 -9.00 20.92
CA GLY A 75 7.59 -7.92 20.03
C GLY A 75 7.29 -8.14 18.54
N LEU A 76 6.81 -9.29 18.11
CA LEU A 76 6.46 -9.61 16.72
C LEU A 76 4.96 -9.72 16.56
N ARG A 77 4.35 -8.90 15.70
CA ARG A 77 2.91 -8.94 15.35
C ARG A 77 2.65 -9.33 13.91
N CYS A 78 3.59 -9.03 13.01
CA CYS A 78 3.46 -9.33 11.59
C CYS A 78 4.81 -9.76 11.03
N HIS A 79 4.85 -10.89 10.32
CA HIS A 79 6.08 -11.32 9.64
C HIS A 79 6.34 -10.47 8.38
N THR A 80 7.61 -10.32 8.03
CA THR A 80 8.01 -9.78 6.72
C THR A 80 7.33 -10.58 5.61
N GLY A 81 6.75 -9.89 4.62
CA GLY A 81 5.95 -10.48 3.55
C GLY A 81 4.47 -10.65 3.87
N SER A 82 4.03 -10.20 5.06
CA SER A 82 2.64 -10.31 5.52
C SER A 82 2.05 -8.93 5.85
N ALA A 83 0.76 -8.92 6.15
CA ALA A 83 0.03 -7.74 6.62
C ALA A 83 -0.97 -8.11 7.71
N VAL A 84 -1.22 -7.17 8.62
CA VAL A 84 -2.29 -7.22 9.63
C VAL A 84 -3.06 -5.90 9.58
N MET A 85 -4.29 -5.87 10.09
CA MET A 85 -5.15 -4.69 9.97
C MET A 85 -5.69 -4.26 11.32
N THR A 86 -5.79 -2.95 11.52
CA THR A 86 -6.51 -2.28 12.61
C THR A 86 -7.74 -1.57 12.08
N GLY A 87 -8.76 -1.43 12.90
CA GLY A 87 -10.04 -0.81 12.57
C GLY A 87 -11.21 -1.82 12.48
N PRO A 88 -12.45 -1.34 12.23
CA PRO A 88 -12.77 0.06 11.89
C PRO A 88 -12.75 0.97 13.14
N ASN A 89 -12.13 2.14 12.99
CA ASN A 89 -12.07 3.15 14.05
C ASN A 89 -11.90 4.56 13.47
N SER A 90 -12.05 5.58 14.30
CA SER A 90 -11.71 6.96 13.97
C SER A 90 -10.28 7.22 14.46
N TYR A 91 -9.35 7.33 13.55
CA TYR A 91 -7.92 7.49 13.84
C TYR A 91 -7.46 8.93 13.63
N GLY A 92 -7.52 9.75 14.68
CA GLY A 92 -6.97 11.10 14.69
C GLY A 92 -7.38 11.95 13.47
N SER A 93 -6.41 12.33 12.65
CA SER A 93 -6.61 13.08 11.40
C SER A 93 -6.62 12.21 10.13
N LEU A 94 -6.52 10.89 10.26
CA LEU A 94 -6.64 9.99 9.10
C LEU A 94 -8.07 10.00 8.56
N ASN A 95 -8.20 9.98 7.24
CA ASN A 95 -9.51 10.04 6.56
C ASN A 95 -10.07 8.65 6.21
N VAL A 96 -9.63 7.61 6.88
CA VAL A 96 -10.00 6.22 6.62
C VAL A 96 -10.26 5.47 7.92
N PRO A 97 -11.24 4.54 7.96
CA PRO A 97 -11.51 3.76 9.17
C PRO A 97 -10.55 2.59 9.40
N TYR A 98 -9.80 2.17 8.37
CA TYR A 98 -8.90 1.01 8.47
C TYR A 98 -7.47 1.39 8.13
N VAL A 99 -6.52 0.82 8.88
CA VAL A 99 -5.09 0.86 8.55
C VAL A 99 -4.55 -0.56 8.45
N ILE A 100 -4.04 -0.91 7.28
CA ILE A 100 -3.38 -2.19 7.02
C ILE A 100 -1.88 -2.00 7.23
N HIS A 101 -1.27 -2.74 8.15
CA HIS A 101 0.14 -2.68 8.47
C HIS A 101 0.87 -3.79 7.71
N ALA A 102 1.48 -3.43 6.58
CA ALA A 102 2.21 -4.36 5.72
C ALA A 102 3.72 -4.29 5.99
N VAL A 103 4.36 -5.44 6.12
CA VAL A 103 5.79 -5.51 6.39
C VAL A 103 6.52 -5.96 5.14
N GLY A 104 7.06 -5.01 4.40
CA GLY A 104 7.95 -5.27 3.27
C GLY A 104 9.36 -5.69 3.73
N PRO A 105 10.15 -6.36 2.88
CA PRO A 105 11.53 -6.73 3.18
C PRO A 105 12.42 -5.50 3.35
N ASN A 106 13.45 -5.65 4.19
CA ASN A 106 14.54 -4.69 4.28
C ASN A 106 15.74 -5.18 3.45
N TYR A 107 15.83 -4.75 2.22
CA TYR A 107 16.91 -5.13 1.29
C TYR A 107 18.30 -4.65 1.71
N MET A 108 18.41 -3.74 2.70
CA MET A 108 19.71 -3.38 3.26
C MET A 108 20.38 -4.54 4.01
N LEU A 109 19.62 -5.56 4.39
CA LEU A 109 20.09 -6.73 5.12
C LEU A 109 20.48 -7.88 4.19
N TYR A 110 20.34 -7.72 2.87
CA TYR A 110 20.57 -8.76 1.88
C TYR A 110 21.86 -8.47 1.11
N ASP A 111 22.74 -9.46 1.05
CA ASP A 111 24.04 -9.35 0.39
C ASP A 111 24.16 -10.18 -0.89
N THR A 112 23.38 -11.25 -1.01
CA THR A 112 23.38 -12.17 -2.15
C THR A 112 22.18 -11.95 -3.07
N GLU A 113 22.30 -12.39 -4.34
CA GLU A 113 21.17 -12.31 -5.28
C GLU A 113 20.04 -13.27 -4.88
N GLU A 114 20.35 -14.40 -4.27
CA GLU A 114 19.34 -15.33 -3.74
C GLU A 114 18.49 -14.68 -2.65
N GLU A 115 19.11 -13.95 -1.73
CA GLU A 115 18.40 -13.18 -0.70
C GLU A 115 17.56 -12.06 -1.31
N MET A 116 18.10 -11.36 -2.32
CA MET A 116 17.36 -10.34 -3.06
C MET A 116 16.11 -10.91 -3.73
N VAL A 117 16.24 -12.06 -4.43
CA VAL A 117 15.11 -12.76 -5.06
C VAL A 117 14.09 -13.25 -4.02
N GLN A 118 14.54 -13.71 -2.86
CA GLN A 118 13.63 -14.04 -1.77
C GLN A 118 12.93 -12.79 -1.22
N GLY A 119 13.64 -11.68 -1.10
CA GLY A 119 13.07 -10.38 -0.75
C GLY A 119 11.97 -9.94 -1.73
N ASP A 120 12.19 -10.13 -3.04
CA ASP A 120 11.19 -9.79 -4.06
C ASP A 120 9.88 -10.59 -3.88
N LYS A 121 9.99 -11.87 -3.52
CA LYS A 121 8.83 -12.70 -3.20
C LYS A 121 8.11 -12.21 -1.95
N LEU A 122 8.86 -11.82 -0.91
CA LEU A 122 8.30 -11.25 0.31
C LEU A 122 7.62 -9.90 0.05
N LEU A 123 8.20 -9.04 -0.80
CA LEU A 123 7.58 -7.77 -1.18
C LEU A 123 6.27 -8.01 -1.93
N SER A 124 6.26 -8.88 -2.92
CA SER A 124 5.05 -9.27 -3.64
C SER A 124 3.98 -9.83 -2.70
N SER A 125 4.39 -10.67 -1.75
CA SER A 125 3.50 -11.24 -0.72
C SER A 125 2.90 -10.16 0.19
N ALA A 126 3.69 -9.15 0.61
CA ALA A 126 3.20 -8.05 1.45
C ALA A 126 2.09 -7.24 0.76
N TYR A 127 2.22 -6.98 -0.55
CA TYR A 127 1.14 -6.36 -1.33
C TYR A 127 -0.10 -7.26 -1.41
N SER A 128 0.07 -8.53 -1.75
CA SER A 128 -1.04 -9.48 -1.90
C SER A 128 -1.78 -9.71 -0.57
N THR A 129 -1.06 -9.89 0.54
CA THR A 129 -1.67 -10.09 1.86
C THR A 129 -2.40 -8.83 2.36
N SER A 130 -1.92 -7.65 1.99
CA SER A 130 -2.64 -6.40 2.26
C SER A 130 -3.99 -6.35 1.54
N LEU A 131 -4.05 -6.79 0.29
CA LEU A 131 -5.29 -6.87 -0.48
C LEU A 131 -6.24 -7.94 0.09
N GLU A 132 -5.71 -9.07 0.59
CA GLU A 132 -6.51 -10.07 1.30
C GLU A 132 -7.07 -9.54 2.64
N CYS A 133 -6.32 -8.70 3.37
CA CYS A 133 -6.88 -7.97 4.52
C CYS A 133 -8.07 -7.11 4.10
N GLY A 134 -7.94 -6.34 3.02
CA GLY A 134 -9.04 -5.53 2.48
C GLY A 134 -10.25 -6.38 2.07
N LYS A 135 -10.02 -7.52 1.44
CA LYS A 135 -11.06 -8.47 1.05
C LYS A 135 -11.85 -8.99 2.25
N SER A 136 -11.19 -9.28 3.38
CA SER A 136 -11.84 -9.77 4.60
C SER A 136 -12.87 -8.80 5.18
N GLN A 137 -12.77 -7.52 4.88
CA GLN A 137 -13.66 -6.44 5.32
C GLN A 137 -14.47 -5.81 4.17
N ASN A 138 -14.44 -6.39 2.97
CA ASN A 138 -15.10 -5.85 1.77
C ASN A 138 -14.74 -4.37 1.51
N ILE A 139 -13.46 -4.00 1.68
CA ILE A 139 -12.99 -2.62 1.48
C ILE A 139 -13.05 -2.27 0.00
N GLU A 140 -13.65 -1.12 -0.32
CA GLU A 140 -13.89 -0.69 -1.70
C GLU A 140 -12.68 0.02 -2.32
N ALA A 141 -11.90 0.75 -1.51
CA ALA A 141 -10.73 1.48 -1.96
C ALA A 141 -9.56 1.35 -0.99
N ILE A 142 -8.38 0.99 -1.51
CA ILE A 142 -7.17 0.75 -0.73
C ILE A 142 -6.03 1.60 -1.27
N ALA A 143 -5.38 2.39 -0.41
CA ALA A 143 -4.23 3.21 -0.80
C ALA A 143 -2.95 2.78 -0.10
N PHE A 144 -1.96 2.42 -0.88
CA PHE A 144 -0.66 1.96 -0.41
C PHE A 144 0.35 3.09 -0.26
N ALA A 145 1.04 3.15 0.88
CA ALA A 145 2.41 3.64 0.90
C ALA A 145 3.28 2.70 0.03
N LEU A 146 4.34 3.24 -0.59
CA LEU A 146 5.22 2.43 -1.42
C LEU A 146 6.13 1.55 -0.53
N LEU A 147 5.77 0.26 -0.41
CA LEU A 147 6.48 -0.69 0.46
C LEU A 147 7.92 -0.89 -0.03
N SER A 148 8.87 -0.90 0.90
CA SER A 148 10.31 -1.08 0.65
C SER A 148 10.91 -0.11 -0.40
N ALA A 149 10.26 1.00 -0.74
CA ALA A 149 10.75 1.96 -1.75
C ALA A 149 11.68 3.04 -1.17
N GLY A 150 11.66 3.24 0.15
CA GLY A 150 12.51 4.19 0.87
C GLY A 150 13.82 3.57 1.37
N ILE A 151 14.15 3.76 2.65
CA ILE A 151 15.39 3.25 3.26
C ILE A 151 15.50 1.73 3.12
N PHE A 152 14.42 0.99 3.26
CA PHE A 152 14.41 -0.48 3.16
C PHE A 152 14.68 -1.01 1.74
N ARG A 153 14.76 -0.14 0.75
CA ARG A 153 15.06 -0.53 -0.65
C ARG A 153 16.49 -1.08 -0.82
N GLY A 154 17.44 -0.61 -0.04
CA GLY A 154 18.83 -1.04 -0.12
C GLY A 154 19.42 -0.85 -1.52
N LYS A 155 19.94 -1.95 -2.09
CA LYS A 155 20.58 -1.97 -3.43
C LYS A 155 19.58 -2.11 -4.58
N ARG A 156 18.30 -2.48 -4.34
CA ARG A 156 17.28 -2.56 -5.40
C ARG A 156 17.03 -1.16 -5.99
N SER A 157 16.80 -1.08 -7.29
CA SER A 157 16.35 0.16 -7.91
C SER A 157 14.91 0.48 -7.53
N VAL A 158 14.51 1.73 -7.64
CA VAL A 158 13.11 2.14 -7.42
C VAL A 158 12.19 1.43 -8.42
N ASP A 159 12.64 1.27 -9.67
CA ASP A 159 11.89 0.60 -10.73
C ASP A 159 11.57 -0.85 -10.38
N GLU A 160 12.54 -1.61 -9.87
CA GLU A 160 12.35 -3.01 -9.51
C GLU A 160 11.29 -3.17 -8.41
N VAL A 161 11.40 -2.39 -7.32
CA VAL A 161 10.43 -2.51 -6.22
C VAL A 161 9.03 -2.02 -6.63
N LEU A 162 8.92 -1.02 -7.49
CA LEU A 162 7.63 -0.53 -7.99
C LEU A 162 7.03 -1.48 -9.04
N GLN A 163 7.85 -2.14 -9.83
CA GLN A 163 7.38 -3.20 -10.73
C GLN A 163 6.78 -4.36 -9.93
N ILE A 164 7.45 -4.82 -8.86
CA ILE A 164 6.91 -5.86 -7.98
C ILE A 164 5.57 -5.46 -7.39
N ALA A 165 5.42 -4.19 -6.97
CA ALA A 165 4.16 -3.66 -6.45
C ALA A 165 3.03 -3.76 -7.49
N ILE A 166 3.25 -3.24 -8.71
CA ILE A 166 2.26 -3.23 -9.77
C ILE A 166 1.92 -4.67 -10.20
N ASP A 167 2.93 -5.53 -10.36
CA ASP A 167 2.74 -6.94 -10.72
C ASP A 167 1.91 -7.70 -9.67
N ALA A 168 2.18 -7.49 -8.38
CA ALA A 168 1.43 -8.11 -7.29
C ALA A 168 -0.05 -7.67 -7.29
N ILE A 169 -0.31 -6.36 -7.47
CA ILE A 169 -1.66 -5.82 -7.56
C ILE A 169 -2.39 -6.36 -8.79
N CYS A 170 -1.74 -6.40 -9.96
CA CYS A 170 -2.34 -6.90 -11.19
C CYS A 170 -2.62 -8.41 -11.16
N LYS A 171 -1.85 -9.18 -10.41
CA LYS A 171 -2.07 -10.62 -10.21
C LYS A 171 -3.16 -10.94 -9.20
N PHE A 172 -3.53 -10.00 -8.35
CA PHE A 172 -4.60 -10.19 -7.38
C PHE A 172 -5.96 -10.37 -8.08
N ASP A 173 -6.71 -11.40 -7.70
CA ASP A 173 -7.97 -11.74 -8.36
C ASP A 173 -9.09 -10.69 -8.14
N GLY A 174 -8.94 -9.86 -7.12
CA GLY A 174 -9.95 -8.91 -6.72
C GLY A 174 -11.08 -9.57 -5.91
N TYR A 175 -12.09 -8.80 -5.62
CA TYR A 175 -13.35 -9.22 -4.99
C TYR A 175 -14.46 -8.22 -5.38
N PRO A 176 -15.76 -8.59 -5.27
CA PRO A 176 -16.85 -7.77 -5.86
C PRO A 176 -16.90 -6.32 -5.39
N ALA A 177 -16.53 -6.03 -4.14
CA ALA A 177 -16.56 -4.68 -3.59
C ALA A 177 -15.37 -3.81 -4.01
N LEU A 178 -14.22 -4.40 -4.38
CA LEU A 178 -13.00 -3.63 -4.69
C LEU A 178 -13.18 -2.82 -5.98
N GLN A 179 -12.97 -1.52 -5.88
CA GLN A 179 -13.12 -0.57 -7.00
C GLN A 179 -11.77 0.03 -7.41
N GLU A 180 -10.95 0.43 -6.44
CA GLU A 180 -9.69 1.12 -6.69
C GLU A 180 -8.57 0.66 -5.75
N VAL A 181 -7.38 0.45 -6.30
CA VAL A 181 -6.13 0.27 -5.56
C VAL A 181 -5.19 1.40 -5.92
N HIS A 182 -4.83 2.23 -4.95
CA HIS A 182 -3.94 3.38 -5.15
C HIS A 182 -2.51 3.05 -4.71
N LEU A 183 -1.54 3.49 -5.51
CA LEU A 183 -0.14 3.61 -5.11
C LEU A 183 0.15 5.10 -4.89
N CYS A 184 0.42 5.49 -3.65
CA CYS A 184 0.67 6.88 -3.27
C CYS A 184 2.15 7.23 -3.41
N ALA A 185 2.48 7.96 -4.46
CA ALA A 185 3.80 8.54 -4.68
C ALA A 185 3.96 9.82 -3.87
N PHE A 186 4.92 9.88 -2.97
CA PHE A 186 5.14 11.05 -2.12
C PHE A 186 5.55 12.29 -2.92
N ASN A 187 6.28 12.10 -4.03
CA ASN A 187 6.80 13.18 -4.87
C ASN A 187 6.59 12.90 -6.36
N GLN A 188 6.91 13.90 -7.20
CA GLN A 188 6.72 13.82 -8.66
C GLN A 188 7.61 12.76 -9.32
N LEU A 189 8.83 12.55 -8.80
CA LEU A 189 9.74 11.55 -9.35
C LEU A 189 9.18 10.13 -9.19
N GLU A 190 8.68 9.80 -8.00
CA GLU A 190 8.03 8.52 -7.73
C GLU A 190 6.77 8.33 -8.60
N ALA A 191 5.94 9.39 -8.73
CA ALA A 191 4.75 9.33 -9.58
C ALA A 191 5.11 9.05 -11.05
N ASN A 192 6.12 9.76 -11.59
CA ASN A 192 6.60 9.54 -12.95
C ASN A 192 7.18 8.14 -13.14
N THR A 193 7.87 7.60 -12.14
CA THR A 193 8.42 6.24 -12.17
C THR A 193 7.30 5.21 -12.19
N LEU A 194 6.28 5.35 -11.34
CA LEU A 194 5.10 4.46 -11.34
C LEU A 194 4.38 4.47 -12.69
N ILE A 195 4.16 5.66 -13.29
CA ILE A 195 3.55 5.81 -14.62
C ILE A 195 4.37 5.08 -15.67
N ARG A 196 5.70 5.28 -15.68
CA ARG A 196 6.61 4.65 -16.63
C ARG A 196 6.61 3.12 -16.47
N VAL A 197 6.66 2.63 -15.24
CA VAL A 197 6.62 1.18 -14.95
C VAL A 197 5.29 0.58 -15.38
N ALA A 198 4.16 1.19 -15.02
CA ALA A 198 2.82 0.73 -15.42
C ALA A 198 2.68 0.66 -16.95
N THR A 199 3.14 1.70 -17.65
CA THR A 199 3.14 1.74 -19.13
C THR A 199 4.05 0.65 -19.72
N GLY A 200 5.24 0.46 -19.14
CA GLY A 200 6.19 -0.58 -19.56
C GLY A 200 5.65 -2.00 -19.39
N LEU A 201 4.78 -2.22 -18.41
CA LEU A 201 4.04 -3.48 -18.20
C LEU A 201 2.81 -3.63 -19.13
N GLY A 202 2.57 -2.67 -20.01
CA GLY A 202 1.48 -2.73 -20.99
C GLY A 202 0.10 -2.40 -20.43
N LEU A 203 0.02 -1.77 -19.24
CA LEU A 203 -1.27 -1.34 -18.69
C LEU A 203 -1.83 -0.16 -19.51
N SER A 204 -3.13 -0.24 -19.82
CA SER A 204 -3.82 0.80 -20.57
C SER A 204 -4.50 1.80 -19.64
N GLU A 205 -4.26 3.10 -19.88
CA GLU A 205 -4.94 4.16 -19.14
C GLU A 205 -6.47 4.08 -19.29
N ASP A 206 -7.16 4.21 -18.16
CA ASP A 206 -8.62 4.34 -18.15
C ASP A 206 -9.06 5.79 -18.28
N ARG A 207 -9.17 6.26 -19.53
CA ARG A 207 -9.64 7.63 -19.82
C ARG A 207 -11.07 7.90 -19.33
N ALA A 208 -11.93 6.88 -19.27
CA ALA A 208 -13.30 7.03 -18.80
C ALA A 208 -13.36 7.31 -17.30
N TRP A 209 -12.38 6.81 -16.53
CA TRP A 209 -12.25 7.08 -15.11
C TRP A 209 -12.05 8.58 -14.82
N TYR A 210 -11.22 9.28 -15.60
CA TYR A 210 -11.01 10.73 -15.46
C TYR A 210 -12.30 11.52 -15.70
N LEU A 211 -13.08 11.16 -16.74
CA LEU A 211 -14.32 11.86 -17.06
C LEU A 211 -15.36 11.73 -15.95
N LYS A 212 -15.47 10.55 -15.31
CA LYS A 212 -16.38 10.35 -14.18
C LYS A 212 -16.00 11.23 -12.99
N ARG A 213 -14.71 11.40 -12.71
CA ARG A 213 -14.20 12.15 -11.55
C ARG A 213 -14.27 13.68 -11.75
N LEU A 214 -14.31 14.16 -12.99
CA LEU A 214 -14.55 15.58 -13.30
C LEU A 214 -16.03 15.99 -13.18
N LEU A 215 -16.94 15.02 -13.14
CA LEU A 215 -18.38 15.22 -13.09
C LEU A 215 -18.98 14.91 -11.71
N SER A 216 -18.21 14.42 -10.75
CA SER A 216 -18.57 14.14 -9.37
C SER A 216 -18.04 15.23 -8.42
#